data_528c6591b685025ba8873b653574e56e
#
_entry.id   528c6591b685025ba8873b653574e56e
#
_cell.length_a   1.000
_cell.length_b   1.000
_cell.length_c   1.000
_cell.angle_alpha   90.00
_cell.angle_beta   90.00
_cell.angle_gamma   90.00
#
_symmetry.space_group_name_H-M   'P 1'
#
loop_
_entity.id
_entity.type
_entity.pdbx_description
1 polymer ?
#
loop_
_entity_poly.entity_id
_entity_poly.type
_entity_poly.pdbx_seq_one_letter_code
_entity_poly.pdbx_strand_id
1 'polypeptide(L)'
;MTEPANPSYATLLALHELMRRLSSQVDRAHNEIGETRTILKDAIDRLMPSFTAMRASDKVPVMNPSRREAFSALQFQDISDQLLAHAQLRLALLTEQVDLMLKALEP
;
A
#
# COMPACT_ATOMS: atom_id res chain seq x y z
N MET A 1 -3.91 -50.04 3.99
CA MET A 1 -4.92 -49.30 3.30
C MET A 1 -4.72 -47.81 3.42
N THR A 2 -4.76 -47.14 2.32
CA THR A 2 -4.46 -45.71 2.29
C THR A 2 -5.74 -44.88 2.38
N GLU A 3 -5.59 -43.71 2.88
CA GLU A 3 -6.66 -42.70 2.96
C GLU A 3 -6.47 -41.70 1.84
N PRO A 4 -6.83 -42.04 0.61
CA PRO A 4 -6.49 -41.16 -0.53
C PRO A 4 -7.22 -39.84 -0.53
N ALA A 5 -8.33 -39.72 0.19
CA ALA A 5 -9.10 -38.51 0.24
C ALA A 5 -8.54 -37.49 1.25
N ASN A 6 -7.74 -37.96 2.20
CA ASN A 6 -7.19 -37.07 3.24
C ASN A 6 -5.76 -36.69 2.91
N PRO A 7 -5.45 -35.42 2.85
CA PRO A 7 -4.05 -34.99 2.73
C PRO A 7 -3.29 -35.48 3.96
N SER A 8 -2.03 -35.85 3.76
CA SER A 8 -1.19 -36.25 4.87
C SER A 8 -1.02 -35.10 5.86
N TYR A 9 -0.73 -35.45 7.10
CA TYR A 9 -0.45 -34.44 8.13
C TYR A 9 0.72 -33.55 7.73
N ALA A 10 1.74 -34.15 7.10
CA ALA A 10 2.87 -33.37 6.61
C ALA A 10 2.46 -32.35 5.55
N THR A 11 1.52 -32.72 4.66
CA THR A 11 1.01 -31.77 3.65
C THR A 11 0.26 -30.64 4.30
N LEU A 12 -0.56 -30.91 5.30
CA LEU A 12 -1.28 -29.86 6.02
C LEU A 12 -0.34 -28.91 6.76
N LEU A 13 0.71 -29.46 7.38
CA LEU A 13 1.72 -28.64 8.03
C LEU A 13 2.46 -27.75 7.05
N ALA A 14 2.83 -28.30 5.89
CA ALA A 14 3.49 -27.54 4.85
C ALA A 14 2.61 -26.40 4.33
N LEU A 15 1.34 -26.69 4.14
CA LEU A 15 0.36 -25.70 3.69
C LEU A 15 0.17 -24.61 4.74
N HIS A 16 0.05 -24.97 5.99
CA HIS A 16 -0.07 -24.05 7.10
C HIS A 16 1.14 -23.10 7.16
N GLU A 17 2.34 -23.66 7.06
CA GLU A 17 3.58 -22.86 7.07
C GLU A 17 3.64 -21.91 5.88
N LEU A 18 3.25 -22.38 4.68
CA LEU A 18 3.21 -21.55 3.49
C LEU A 18 2.23 -20.37 3.68
N MET A 19 1.07 -20.65 4.24
CA MET A 19 0.07 -19.62 4.53
C MET A 19 0.58 -18.60 5.53
N ARG A 20 1.31 -19.04 6.56
CA ARG A 20 1.92 -18.15 7.53
C ARG A 20 2.93 -17.23 6.89
N ARG A 21 3.76 -17.75 6.01
CA ARG A 21 4.75 -16.94 5.27
C ARG A 21 4.05 -15.94 4.37
N LEU A 22 2.97 -16.36 3.71
CA LEU A 22 2.20 -15.47 2.86
C LEU A 22 1.58 -14.34 3.68
N SER A 23 0.99 -14.64 4.82
CA SER A 23 0.43 -13.66 5.74
C SER A 23 1.48 -12.63 6.16
N SER A 24 2.67 -13.11 6.51
CA SER A 24 3.77 -12.23 6.91
C SER A 24 4.22 -11.32 5.77
N GLN A 25 4.30 -11.84 4.56
CA GLN A 25 4.68 -11.04 3.39
C GLN A 25 3.62 -9.99 3.04
N VAL A 26 2.35 -10.35 3.15
CA VAL A 26 1.25 -9.41 2.92
C VAL A 26 1.25 -8.30 3.94
N ASP A 27 1.47 -8.62 5.21
CA ASP A 27 1.60 -7.62 6.27
C ASP A 27 2.77 -6.68 6.00
N ARG A 28 3.90 -7.21 5.60
CA ARG A 28 5.08 -6.41 5.26
C ARG A 28 4.77 -5.47 4.11
N ALA A 29 4.13 -5.97 3.06
CA ALA A 29 3.75 -5.15 1.90
C ALA A 29 2.78 -4.05 2.31
N HIS A 30 1.81 -4.36 3.15
CA HIS A 30 0.87 -3.38 3.69
C HIS A 30 1.59 -2.26 4.44
N ASN A 31 2.55 -2.62 5.28
CA ASN A 31 3.33 -1.64 6.05
C ASN A 31 4.23 -0.80 5.15
N GLU A 32 4.87 -1.42 4.15
CA GLU A 32 5.70 -0.70 3.20
C GLU A 32 4.90 0.31 2.39
N ILE A 33 3.69 -0.04 1.99
CA ILE A 33 2.79 0.89 1.31
C ILE A 33 2.43 2.06 2.22
N GLY A 34 2.15 1.79 3.49
CA GLY A 34 1.87 2.84 4.47
C GLY A 34 3.04 3.80 4.65
N GLU A 35 4.25 3.27 4.73
CA GLU A 35 5.46 4.08 4.81
C GLU A 35 5.65 4.91 3.54
N THR A 36 5.42 4.31 2.38
CA THR A 36 5.53 5.02 1.09
C THR A 36 4.54 6.17 1.02
N ARG A 37 3.31 5.96 1.46
CA ARG A 37 2.30 7.03 1.52
C ARG A 37 2.78 8.19 2.39
N THR A 38 3.33 7.87 3.56
CA THR A 38 3.85 8.88 4.49
C THR A 38 5.01 9.66 3.87
N ILE A 39 5.93 8.96 3.23
CA ILE A 39 7.09 9.58 2.58
C ILE A 39 6.65 10.50 1.44
N LEU A 40 5.73 10.04 0.60
CA LEU A 40 5.22 10.83 -0.52
C LEU A 40 4.49 12.08 -0.03
N LYS A 41 3.64 11.93 0.96
CA LYS A 41 2.91 13.05 1.54
C LYS A 41 3.88 14.07 2.12
N ASP A 42 4.87 13.61 2.87
CA ASP A 42 5.86 14.46 3.50
C ASP A 42 6.69 15.20 2.44
N ALA A 43 7.10 14.51 1.38
CA ALA A 43 7.85 15.10 0.28
C ALA A 43 7.05 16.21 -0.41
N ILE A 44 5.78 15.96 -0.67
CA ILE A 44 4.91 16.94 -1.32
C ILE A 44 4.64 18.11 -0.39
N ASP A 45 4.43 17.86 0.90
CA ASP A 45 4.25 18.93 1.89
C ASP A 45 5.46 19.84 1.99
N ARG A 46 6.66 19.30 1.79
CA ARG A 46 7.89 20.08 1.76
C ARG A 46 8.05 20.88 0.48
N LEU A 47 7.56 20.36 -0.64
CA LEU A 47 7.63 21.05 -1.93
C LEU A 47 6.61 22.18 -2.03
N MET A 48 5.45 22.04 -1.42
CA MET A 48 4.37 23.03 -1.52
C MET A 48 4.76 24.42 -1.07
N PRO A 49 5.48 24.62 0.06
CA PRO A 49 5.94 25.96 0.42
C PRO A 49 6.85 26.58 -0.62
N SER A 50 7.71 25.79 -1.26
CA SER A 50 8.59 26.28 -2.33
C SER A 50 7.79 26.75 -3.53
N PHE A 51 6.79 25.98 -3.94
CA PHE A 51 5.89 26.38 -5.03
C PHE A 51 5.11 27.64 -4.66
N THR A 52 4.63 27.73 -3.43
CA THR A 52 3.90 28.91 -2.94
C THR A 52 4.79 30.13 -2.94
N ALA A 53 6.04 30.00 -2.50
CA ALA A 53 7.01 31.10 -2.50
C ALA A 53 7.33 31.57 -3.92
N MET A 54 7.52 30.64 -4.84
CA MET A 54 7.75 30.98 -6.26
C MET A 54 6.55 31.72 -6.85
N ARG A 55 5.36 31.29 -6.49
CA ARG A 55 4.11 31.89 -6.94
C ARG A 55 3.92 33.29 -6.37
N ALA A 56 4.29 33.52 -5.12
CA ALA A 56 4.18 34.82 -4.47
C ALA A 56 5.16 35.85 -5.04
N SER A 57 6.33 35.38 -5.48
CA SER A 57 7.35 36.26 -6.08
C SER A 57 7.03 36.59 -7.54
N ASP A 58 6.14 35.84 -8.16
CA ASP A 58 5.80 35.97 -9.57
C ASP A 58 4.52 36.79 -9.70
N LYS A 59 4.67 38.05 -10.08
CA LYS A 59 3.57 39.03 -10.18
C LYS A 59 2.75 38.90 -11.47
N VAL A 60 3.05 37.92 -12.31
CA VAL A 60 2.37 37.77 -13.59
C VAL A 60 1.04 37.05 -13.38
N PRO A 61 -0.08 37.64 -13.84
CA PRO A 61 -1.41 37.05 -13.63
C PRO A 61 -1.69 35.85 -14.50
N VAL A 62 -0.78 35.48 -15.39
CA VAL A 62 -0.94 34.32 -16.26
C VAL A 62 -0.49 33.06 -15.51
N MET A 63 -1.14 31.93 -15.78
CA MET A 63 -0.70 30.63 -15.23
C MET A 63 0.73 30.36 -15.64
N ASN A 64 1.66 30.59 -14.72
CA ASN A 64 3.06 30.31 -14.98
C ASN A 64 3.35 28.81 -14.78
N PRO A 65 4.51 28.33 -15.25
CA PRO A 65 4.86 26.91 -15.09
C PRO A 65 4.88 26.44 -13.64
N SER A 66 5.30 27.29 -12.69
CA SER A 66 5.36 26.95 -11.28
C SER A 66 3.97 26.62 -10.72
N ARG A 67 2.96 27.34 -11.17
CA ARG A 67 1.57 27.10 -10.73
C ARG A 67 1.04 25.80 -11.29
N ARG A 68 1.36 25.49 -12.54
CA ARG A 68 1.01 24.21 -13.16
C ARG A 68 1.69 23.06 -12.43
N GLU A 69 2.95 23.22 -12.10
CA GLU A 69 3.71 22.22 -11.36
C GLU A 69 3.09 21.96 -9.99
N ALA A 70 2.68 23.03 -9.28
CA ALA A 70 2.02 22.90 -7.99
C ALA A 70 0.70 22.14 -8.11
N PHE A 71 -0.12 22.46 -9.11
CA PHE A 71 -1.37 21.73 -9.36
C PHE A 71 -1.11 20.28 -9.72
N SER A 72 -0.12 20.04 -10.58
CA SER A 72 0.27 18.68 -10.97
C SER A 72 0.74 17.87 -9.76
N ALA A 73 1.51 18.50 -8.86
CA ALA A 73 1.97 17.84 -7.63
C ALA A 73 0.80 17.46 -6.73
N LEU A 74 -0.19 18.36 -6.59
CA LEU A 74 -1.39 18.07 -5.79
C LEU A 74 -2.22 16.95 -6.40
N GLN A 75 -2.39 16.95 -7.73
CA GLN A 75 -3.10 15.89 -8.43
C GLN A 75 -2.36 14.57 -8.29
N PHE A 76 -1.05 14.60 -8.43
CA PHE A 76 -0.22 13.41 -8.24
C PHE A 76 -0.37 12.86 -6.82
N GLN A 77 -0.36 13.74 -5.81
CA GLN A 77 -0.56 13.36 -4.42
C GLN A 77 -1.90 12.66 -4.24
N ASP A 78 -2.97 13.26 -4.76
CA ASP A 78 -4.32 12.71 -4.64
C ASP A 78 -4.42 11.33 -5.28
N ILE A 79 -3.94 11.19 -6.52
CA ILE A 79 -4.00 9.94 -7.25
C ILE A 79 -3.15 8.88 -6.56
N SER A 80 -1.93 9.23 -6.18
CA SER A 80 -1.02 8.31 -5.50
C SER A 80 -1.59 7.87 -4.16
N ASP A 81 -2.15 8.79 -3.38
CA ASP A 81 -2.72 8.46 -2.09
C ASP A 81 -3.92 7.51 -2.25
N GLN A 82 -4.79 7.77 -3.21
CA GLN A 82 -5.92 6.90 -3.49
C GLN A 82 -5.47 5.51 -3.94
N LEU A 83 -4.51 5.43 -4.85
CA LEU A 83 -4.00 4.15 -5.32
C LEU A 83 -3.36 3.34 -4.18
N LEU A 84 -2.55 3.99 -3.36
CA LEU A 84 -1.89 3.34 -2.24
C LEU A 84 -2.90 2.93 -1.16
N ALA A 85 -3.90 3.76 -0.91
CA ALA A 85 -4.97 3.43 0.04
C ALA A 85 -5.76 2.21 -0.44
N HIS A 86 -6.07 2.14 -1.73
CA HIS A 86 -6.75 0.98 -2.31
C HIS A 86 -5.86 -0.27 -2.21
N ALA A 87 -4.57 -0.14 -2.46
CA ALA A 87 -3.65 -1.26 -2.33
C ALA A 87 -3.59 -1.76 -0.88
N GLN A 88 -3.53 -0.84 0.08
CA GLN A 88 -3.56 -1.21 1.51
C GLN A 88 -4.84 -1.93 1.88
N LEU A 89 -5.98 -1.44 1.38
CA LEU A 89 -7.26 -2.09 1.64
C LEU A 89 -7.30 -3.51 1.08
N ARG A 90 -6.84 -3.70 -0.16
CA ARG A 90 -6.78 -5.01 -0.78
C ARG A 90 -5.88 -5.96 0.00
N LEU A 91 -4.73 -5.46 0.46
CA LEU A 91 -3.82 -6.27 1.27
C LEU A 91 -4.43 -6.62 2.62
N ALA A 92 -5.16 -5.70 3.25
CA ALA A 92 -5.85 -5.97 4.49
C ALA A 92 -6.92 -7.06 4.32
N LEU A 93 -7.68 -7.00 3.23
CA LEU A 93 -8.68 -8.03 2.92
C LEU A 93 -8.01 -9.37 2.64
N LEU A 94 -6.89 -9.37 1.94
CA LEU A 94 -6.14 -10.58 1.66
C LEU A 94 -5.59 -11.19 2.96
N THR A 95 -5.05 -10.37 3.84
CA THR A 95 -4.58 -10.81 5.16
C THR A 95 -5.71 -11.46 5.95
N GLU A 96 -6.88 -10.86 5.93
CA GLU A 96 -8.04 -11.40 6.62
C GLU A 96 -8.42 -12.78 6.07
N GLN A 97 -8.43 -12.93 4.75
CA GLN A 97 -8.71 -14.23 4.11
C GLN A 97 -7.66 -15.28 4.46
N VAL A 98 -6.39 -14.91 4.42
CA VAL A 98 -5.30 -15.82 4.77
C VAL A 98 -5.41 -16.24 6.23
N ASP A 99 -5.72 -15.32 7.13
CA ASP A 99 -5.89 -15.62 8.55
C ASP A 99 -7.05 -16.56 8.79
N LEU A 100 -8.16 -16.39 8.07
CA LEU A 100 -9.29 -17.31 8.15
C LEU A 100 -8.89 -18.70 7.66
N MET A 101 -8.12 -18.80 6.59
CA MET A 101 -7.63 -20.08 6.10
C MET A 101 -6.68 -20.74 7.09
N LEU A 102 -5.83 -19.95 7.74
CA LEU A 102 -4.94 -20.45 8.78
C LEU A 102 -5.72 -21.05 9.95
N LYS A 103 -6.77 -20.35 10.38
CA LYS A 103 -7.63 -20.86 11.45
C LYS A 103 -8.33 -22.16 11.06
N ALA A 104 -8.75 -22.25 9.80
CA ALA A 104 -9.39 -23.46 9.30
C ALA A 104 -8.42 -24.64 9.24
N LEU A 105 -7.12 -24.38 9.11
CA LEU A 105 -6.09 -25.41 9.05
C LEU A 105 -5.53 -25.78 10.42
N GLU A 106 -5.87 -25.04 11.45
CA GLU A 106 -5.45 -25.37 12.81
C GLU A 106 -6.10 -26.67 13.26
N PRO A 107 -5.34 -27.56 13.92
CA PRO A 107 -5.88 -28.82 14.41
C PRO A 107 -6.85 -28.66 15.57
#